data_cd4198534adcc8f9e6ad306f5e507b2d
#
_entry.id   cd4198534adcc8f9e6ad306f5e507b2d
#
_cell.length_a   1.000
_cell.length_b   1.000
_cell.length_c   1.000
_cell.angle_alpha   90.00
_cell.angle_beta   90.00
_cell.angle_gamma   90.00
#
_symmetry.space_group_name_H-M   'P 1'
#
loop_
_entity.id
_entity.type
_entity.pdbx_description
1 polymer ?
#
loop_
_entity_poly.entity_id
_entity_poly.type
_entity_poly.pdbx_seq_one_letter_code
_entity_poly.pdbx_strand_id
1 'polypeptide(L)'
;GNEITNGLLRDLPTSNTNCYADNVALASADVSGTLSTDAGKINAGKYLKAGVKAVKAVSPSIKTVMHIESLGNPYTPTWWLGVVHDKLRVNFDVMAFSAYTAYGDGTPSDWGAKFSSLSNAYTDLKWLIAEYNGGAAKNTYAYDNSRAQTNIIMKNLKNGLGAFIWEPASYGEWGAAMFTWNGNSLYANEKDFKEYDDNLASLGRTGKYTGPGLPRPQKQPRHK
;
A
#
# COMPACT_ATOMS: atom_id res chain seq x y z
N GLY A 1 3.18 -0.79 -10.45
CA GLY A 1 3.77 -1.99 -9.85
C GLY A 1 3.69 -1.91 -8.35
N ASN A 2 3.81 -3.05 -7.70
CA ASN A 2 3.83 -3.15 -6.24
C ASN A 2 5.23 -2.85 -5.72
N GLU A 3 5.34 -1.96 -4.73
CA GLU A 3 6.58 -1.65 -4.00
C GLU A 3 7.81 -1.41 -4.91
N ILE A 4 7.67 -0.47 -5.83
CA ILE A 4 8.70 -0.17 -6.83
C ILE A 4 9.81 0.79 -6.34
N THR A 5 10.13 0.78 -5.05
CA THR A 5 11.12 1.68 -4.43
C THR A 5 12.46 1.65 -5.15
N ASN A 6 12.92 0.46 -5.51
CA ASN A 6 14.20 0.29 -6.21
C ASN A 6 14.08 0.33 -7.74
N GLY A 7 12.90 0.63 -8.26
CA GLY A 7 12.65 0.71 -9.71
C GLY A 7 11.95 -0.50 -10.29
N LEU A 8 12.02 -0.62 -11.60
CA LEU A 8 11.39 -1.65 -12.42
C LEU A 8 12.46 -2.41 -13.21
N LEU A 9 12.21 -3.70 -13.48
CA LEU A 9 13.11 -4.52 -14.29
C LEU A 9 14.55 -4.37 -13.81
N ARG A 10 14.80 -4.72 -12.55
CA ARG A 10 16.15 -4.67 -11.95
C ARG A 10 17.10 -5.59 -12.72
N ASP A 11 18.40 -5.22 -12.70
CA ASP A 11 19.43 -6.18 -13.07
C ASP A 11 19.27 -7.42 -12.20
N LEU A 12 19.15 -8.56 -12.85
CA LEU A 12 19.08 -9.84 -12.15
C LEU A 12 20.37 -10.06 -11.38
N PRO A 13 20.34 -10.18 -10.05
CA PRO A 13 21.47 -10.80 -9.39
C PRO A 13 21.62 -12.20 -9.96
N THR A 14 22.82 -12.61 -10.28
CA THR A 14 23.16 -13.89 -10.89
C THR A 14 22.65 -15.13 -10.13
N SER A 15 22.02 -14.95 -8.99
CA SER A 15 21.48 -15.99 -8.11
C SER A 15 19.99 -15.90 -7.83
N ASN A 16 19.23 -14.98 -8.41
CA ASN A 16 17.80 -14.82 -8.10
C ASN A 16 16.93 -15.42 -9.20
N THR A 17 16.48 -16.63 -8.98
CA THR A 17 15.59 -17.42 -9.86
C THR A 17 14.13 -16.96 -9.86
N ASN A 18 13.74 -15.96 -9.07
CA ASN A 18 12.34 -15.55 -8.89
C ASN A 18 11.92 -14.36 -9.77
N CYS A 19 12.72 -13.95 -10.73
CA CYS A 19 12.33 -12.91 -11.67
C CYS A 19 11.61 -13.51 -12.87
N TYR A 20 10.41 -13.05 -13.17
CA TYR A 20 9.65 -13.43 -14.38
C TYR A 20 10.40 -13.15 -15.70
N ALA A 21 11.56 -12.53 -15.63
CA ALA A 21 12.43 -12.22 -16.74
C ALA A 21 13.49 -13.31 -17.05
N ASP A 22 13.47 -14.45 -16.37
CA ASP A 22 14.48 -15.50 -16.53
C ASP A 22 14.61 -16.06 -17.95
N ASN A 23 13.64 -15.80 -18.81
CA ASN A 23 13.62 -16.31 -20.18
C ASN A 23 13.94 -15.24 -21.24
N VAL A 24 14.23 -14.00 -20.82
CA VAL A 24 14.57 -12.94 -21.76
C VAL A 24 15.92 -12.41 -21.32
N ALA A 25 16.84 -12.20 -22.23
CA ALA A 25 18.14 -11.56 -21.99
C ALA A 25 17.95 -10.07 -21.57
N LEU A 26 17.11 -9.83 -20.55
CA LEU A 26 16.91 -8.54 -19.90
C LEU A 26 18.06 -8.17 -18.95
N ALA A 27 19.09 -9.02 -18.89
CA ALA A 27 20.27 -8.85 -18.08
C ALA A 27 21.23 -7.78 -18.60
N SER A 28 20.90 -7.06 -19.66
CA SER A 28 21.71 -5.93 -20.07
C SER A 28 21.31 -4.68 -19.29
N ALA A 29 22.30 -3.94 -18.81
CA ALA A 29 22.11 -2.63 -18.17
C ALA A 29 21.24 -1.67 -19.02
N ASP A 30 21.13 -1.94 -20.31
CA ASP A 30 20.40 -1.13 -21.29
C ASP A 30 18.87 -1.19 -21.13
N VAL A 31 18.33 -2.22 -20.46
CA VAL A 31 16.89 -2.37 -20.26
C VAL A 31 16.47 -2.30 -18.78
N SER A 32 17.44 -2.30 -17.86
CA SER A 32 17.15 -2.19 -16.43
C SER A 32 16.52 -0.84 -16.11
N GLY A 33 15.44 -0.87 -15.36
CA GLY A 33 14.77 0.31 -14.79
C GLY A 33 15.11 0.51 -13.31
N THR A 34 16.28 0.06 -12.84
CA THR A 34 16.72 0.29 -11.45
C THR A 34 16.93 1.78 -11.17
N LEU A 35 16.56 2.22 -9.97
CA LEU A 35 16.80 3.60 -9.54
C LEU A 35 18.20 3.82 -8.94
N SER A 36 19.05 2.80 -8.91
CA SER A 36 20.41 2.88 -8.37
C SER A 36 21.43 3.45 -9.36
N THR A 37 21.13 3.41 -10.67
CA THR A 37 22.02 3.93 -11.73
C THR A 37 21.33 5.00 -12.56
N ASP A 38 22.08 5.87 -13.21
CA ASP A 38 21.49 6.94 -14.02
C ASP A 38 20.84 6.40 -15.31
N ALA A 39 21.42 5.40 -15.94
CA ALA A 39 20.80 4.71 -17.08
C ALA A 39 19.49 4.03 -16.66
N GLY A 40 19.50 3.33 -15.52
CA GLY A 40 18.32 2.69 -14.96
C GLY A 40 17.22 3.68 -14.61
N LYS A 41 17.54 4.84 -14.01
CA LYS A 41 16.56 5.91 -13.74
C LYS A 41 15.87 6.39 -15.03
N ILE A 42 16.66 6.61 -16.10
CA ILE A 42 16.10 7.02 -17.40
C ILE A 42 15.13 5.97 -17.91
N ASN A 43 15.50 4.70 -17.85
CA ASN A 43 14.64 3.61 -18.29
C ASN A 43 13.37 3.48 -17.41
N ALA A 44 13.51 3.56 -16.08
CA ALA A 44 12.37 3.59 -15.18
C ALA A 44 11.38 4.71 -15.55
N GLY A 45 11.89 5.91 -15.81
CA GLY A 45 11.09 7.04 -16.27
C GLY A 45 10.36 6.75 -17.58
N LYS A 46 11.01 6.11 -18.56
CA LYS A 46 10.38 5.71 -19.82
C LYS A 46 9.24 4.72 -19.60
N TYR A 47 9.47 3.67 -18.77
CA TYR A 47 8.49 2.63 -18.51
C TYR A 47 7.27 3.19 -17.75
N LEU A 48 7.51 3.95 -16.69
CA LEU A 48 6.42 4.55 -15.91
C LEU A 48 5.59 5.54 -16.75
N LYS A 49 6.25 6.39 -17.55
CA LYS A 49 5.55 7.29 -18.48
C LYS A 49 4.72 6.54 -19.51
N ALA A 50 5.27 5.47 -20.09
CA ALA A 50 4.55 4.65 -21.06
C ALA A 50 3.31 4.01 -20.43
N GLY A 51 3.43 3.46 -19.22
CA GLY A 51 2.31 2.89 -18.47
C GLY A 51 1.23 3.93 -18.15
N VAL A 52 1.60 5.07 -17.61
CA VAL A 52 0.66 6.18 -17.33
C VAL A 52 -0.03 6.64 -18.62
N LYS A 53 0.74 6.85 -19.70
CA LYS A 53 0.19 7.27 -21.00
C LYS A 53 -0.82 6.27 -21.54
N ALA A 54 -0.52 4.98 -21.45
CA ALA A 54 -1.42 3.92 -21.92
C ALA A 54 -2.75 3.92 -21.14
N VAL A 55 -2.70 4.03 -19.80
CA VAL A 55 -3.91 4.12 -18.96
C VAL A 55 -4.74 5.37 -19.33
N LYS A 56 -4.10 6.52 -19.44
CA LYS A 56 -4.78 7.78 -19.75
C LYS A 56 -5.33 7.82 -21.18
N ALA A 57 -4.75 7.07 -22.11
CA ALA A 57 -5.28 6.92 -23.48
C ALA A 57 -6.59 6.12 -23.52
N VAL A 58 -6.74 5.15 -22.60
CA VAL A 58 -8.02 4.40 -22.47
C VAL A 58 -9.08 5.28 -21.83
N SER A 59 -8.76 5.94 -20.73
CA SER A 59 -9.65 6.92 -20.09
C SER A 59 -8.85 7.92 -19.25
N PRO A 60 -8.95 9.21 -19.53
CA PRO A 60 -8.27 10.24 -18.73
C PRO A 60 -8.72 10.29 -17.26
N SER A 61 -9.91 9.78 -16.95
CA SER A 61 -10.47 9.78 -15.60
C SER A 61 -9.88 8.69 -14.70
N ILE A 62 -9.31 7.63 -15.26
CA ILE A 62 -8.66 6.57 -14.47
C ILE A 62 -7.46 7.15 -13.74
N LYS A 63 -7.41 6.90 -12.43
CA LYS A 63 -6.29 7.34 -11.60
C LYS A 63 -5.13 6.36 -11.68
N THR A 64 -3.94 6.91 -11.83
CA THR A 64 -2.70 6.13 -11.80
C THR A 64 -2.05 6.23 -10.43
N VAL A 65 -1.63 5.10 -9.88
CA VAL A 65 -1.04 4.98 -8.55
C VAL A 65 0.39 4.49 -8.68
N MET A 66 1.31 5.18 -8.02
CA MET A 66 2.67 4.68 -7.77
C MET A 66 2.75 4.21 -6.33
N HIS A 67 3.29 3.02 -6.11
CA HIS A 67 3.34 2.38 -4.80
C HIS A 67 4.77 1.98 -4.44
N ILE A 68 5.25 2.48 -3.32
CA ILE A 68 6.55 2.12 -2.73
C ILE A 68 6.38 1.71 -1.28
N GLU A 69 7.35 1.00 -0.76
CA GLU A 69 7.45 0.67 0.67
C GLU A 69 8.12 1.81 1.47
N SER A 70 8.21 1.60 2.80
CA SER A 70 9.04 2.41 3.70
C SER A 70 8.58 3.86 3.88
N LEU A 71 7.29 4.07 4.14
CA LEU A 71 6.74 5.40 4.44
C LEU A 71 7.47 6.07 5.62
N GLY A 72 7.79 5.31 6.67
CA GLY A 72 8.45 5.81 7.87
C GLY A 72 9.93 6.11 7.69
N ASN A 73 10.55 5.66 6.59
CA ASN A 73 11.95 5.96 6.35
C ASN A 73 12.15 7.47 6.13
N PRO A 74 13.15 8.11 6.79
CA PRO A 74 13.34 9.55 6.72
C PRO A 74 13.69 10.07 5.32
N TYR A 75 14.31 9.23 4.49
CA TYR A 75 14.86 9.64 3.19
C TYR A 75 14.09 9.10 1.99
N THR A 76 13.67 7.84 2.04
CA THR A 76 13.15 7.10 0.88
C THR A 76 11.98 7.80 0.18
N PRO A 77 10.88 8.22 0.86
CA PRO A 77 9.78 8.86 0.18
C PRO A 77 10.16 10.14 -0.56
N THR A 78 10.91 11.01 0.09
CA THR A 78 11.34 12.29 -0.49
C THR A 78 12.33 12.08 -1.64
N TRP A 79 13.29 11.18 -1.46
CA TRP A 79 14.24 10.82 -2.53
C TRP A 79 13.53 10.26 -3.75
N TRP A 80 12.61 9.32 -3.55
CA TRP A 80 11.89 8.68 -4.64
C TRP A 80 11.04 9.68 -5.44
N LEU A 81 10.31 10.52 -4.76
CA LEU A 81 9.53 11.61 -5.38
C LEU A 81 10.44 12.58 -6.13
N GLY A 82 11.54 13.00 -5.52
CA GLY A 82 12.53 13.86 -6.15
C GLY A 82 13.14 13.26 -7.42
N VAL A 83 13.30 11.93 -7.49
CA VAL A 83 13.77 11.25 -8.71
C VAL A 83 12.62 11.08 -9.70
N VAL A 84 11.54 10.42 -9.32
CA VAL A 84 10.52 9.93 -10.27
C VAL A 84 9.56 11.06 -10.68
N HIS A 85 9.06 11.81 -9.72
CA HIS A 85 8.14 12.91 -9.99
C HIS A 85 8.89 14.14 -10.55
N ASP A 86 9.93 14.62 -9.84
CA ASP A 86 10.54 15.90 -10.17
C ASP A 86 11.54 15.82 -11.31
N LYS A 87 12.52 14.89 -11.26
CA LYS A 87 13.56 14.78 -12.28
C LYS A 87 13.08 14.08 -13.53
N LEU A 88 12.45 12.91 -13.35
CA LEU A 88 11.99 12.10 -14.47
C LEU A 88 10.66 12.60 -15.02
N ARG A 89 9.94 13.49 -14.33
CA ARG A 89 8.66 14.06 -14.79
C ARG A 89 7.62 12.99 -15.13
N VAL A 90 7.49 11.98 -14.27
CA VAL A 90 6.41 10.99 -14.38
C VAL A 90 5.16 11.58 -13.75
N ASN A 91 4.16 11.89 -14.56
CA ASN A 91 2.91 12.51 -14.11
C ASN A 91 1.88 11.45 -13.75
N PHE A 92 1.75 11.14 -12.47
CA PHE A 92 0.78 10.21 -11.91
C PHE A 92 -0.14 10.90 -10.89
N ASP A 93 -1.27 10.30 -10.55
CA ASP A 93 -2.30 10.97 -9.74
C ASP A 93 -2.16 10.71 -8.23
N VAL A 94 -1.66 9.54 -7.84
CA VAL A 94 -1.67 9.08 -6.45
C VAL A 94 -0.33 8.48 -6.08
N MET A 95 0.21 8.95 -4.96
CA MET A 95 1.35 8.31 -4.30
C MET A 95 0.86 7.42 -3.18
N ALA A 96 1.27 6.16 -3.21
CA ALA A 96 0.87 5.14 -2.26
C ALA A 96 2.08 4.53 -1.55
N PHE A 97 1.88 4.11 -0.30
CA PHE A 97 2.94 3.54 0.52
C PHE A 97 2.48 2.25 1.21
N SER A 98 3.41 1.31 1.36
CA SER A 98 3.34 0.33 2.44
C SER A 98 3.88 0.92 3.73
N ALA A 99 3.23 0.64 4.84
CA ALA A 99 3.57 1.20 6.15
C ALA A 99 3.32 0.16 7.25
N TYR A 100 4.40 -0.47 7.72
CA TYR A 100 4.32 -1.58 8.68
C TYR A 100 5.14 -1.31 9.94
N THR A 101 4.48 -0.94 11.04
CA THR A 101 5.14 -0.78 12.35
C THR A 101 5.86 -2.06 12.78
N ALA A 102 5.28 -3.21 12.47
CA ALA A 102 5.85 -4.52 12.80
C ALA A 102 7.19 -4.81 12.10
N TYR A 103 7.54 -4.06 11.07
CA TYR A 103 8.80 -4.16 10.34
C TYR A 103 9.71 -2.94 10.52
N GLY A 104 9.44 -2.13 11.56
CA GLY A 104 10.29 -0.99 11.89
C GLY A 104 10.09 0.24 11.02
N ASP A 105 8.96 0.31 10.31
CA ASP A 105 8.63 1.44 9.43
C ASP A 105 7.92 2.59 10.16
N GLY A 106 8.25 2.78 11.44
CA GLY A 106 7.66 3.82 12.27
C GLY A 106 6.26 3.49 12.79
N THR A 107 5.60 4.50 13.29
CA THR A 107 4.26 4.45 13.88
C THR A 107 3.27 5.30 13.08
N PRO A 108 1.96 5.18 13.30
CA PRO A 108 0.99 6.10 12.68
C PRO A 108 1.30 7.57 12.91
N SER A 109 1.82 7.95 14.09
CA SER A 109 2.24 9.34 14.36
C SER A 109 3.38 9.79 13.44
N ASP A 110 4.38 8.93 13.23
CA ASP A 110 5.51 9.21 12.34
C ASP A 110 5.03 9.36 10.88
N TRP A 111 4.12 8.49 10.47
CA TRP A 111 3.50 8.56 9.13
C TRP A 111 2.70 9.84 8.93
N GLY A 112 1.95 10.27 9.95
CA GLY A 112 1.20 11.53 9.92
C GLY A 112 2.11 12.74 9.72
N ALA A 113 3.23 12.81 10.43
CA ALA A 113 4.23 13.86 10.26
C ALA A 113 4.85 13.83 8.85
N LYS A 114 5.18 12.64 8.34
CA LYS A 114 5.73 12.47 6.99
C LYS A 114 4.74 12.90 5.92
N PHE A 115 3.49 12.45 5.98
CA PHE A 115 2.44 12.86 5.05
C PHE A 115 2.18 14.37 5.08
N SER A 116 2.19 14.97 6.25
CA SER A 116 2.03 16.43 6.37
C SER A 116 3.12 17.17 5.59
N SER A 117 4.37 16.74 5.73
CA SER A 117 5.49 17.29 4.98
C SER A 117 5.35 17.08 3.47
N LEU A 118 5.08 15.84 3.05
CA LEU A 118 4.96 15.48 1.63
C LEU A 118 3.77 16.18 0.95
N SER A 119 2.61 16.24 1.60
CA SER A 119 1.42 16.87 1.02
C SER A 119 1.54 18.40 0.87
N ASN A 120 2.38 19.02 1.67
CA ASN A 120 2.72 20.44 1.50
C ASN A 120 3.69 20.65 0.33
N ALA A 121 4.62 19.72 0.11
CA ALA A 121 5.61 19.82 -0.98
C ALA A 121 5.01 19.42 -2.35
N TYR A 122 4.11 18.45 -2.38
CA TYR A 122 3.52 17.88 -3.61
C TYR A 122 1.99 18.05 -3.60
N THR A 123 1.53 19.25 -3.90
CA THR A 123 0.11 19.65 -3.79
C THR A 123 -0.77 19.07 -4.91
N ASP A 124 -0.18 18.61 -5.97
CA ASP A 124 -0.80 17.97 -7.13
C ASP A 124 -1.09 16.49 -6.94
N LEU A 125 -0.45 15.85 -5.96
CA LEU A 125 -0.65 14.44 -5.65
C LEU A 125 -1.76 14.19 -4.64
N LYS A 126 -2.36 13.01 -4.74
CA LYS A 126 -3.18 12.39 -3.71
C LYS A 126 -2.39 11.33 -2.98
N TRP A 127 -2.80 11.01 -1.75
CA TRP A 127 -2.05 10.18 -0.83
C TRP A 127 -2.84 8.97 -0.41
N LEU A 128 -2.18 7.81 -0.36
CA LEU A 128 -2.79 6.53 -0.01
C LEU A 128 -1.81 5.71 0.84
N ILE A 129 -2.30 5.00 1.83
CA ILE A 129 -1.60 3.84 2.38
C ILE A 129 -2.16 2.61 1.67
N ALA A 130 -1.36 2.02 0.77
CA ALA A 130 -1.78 0.86 -0.02
C ALA A 130 -1.76 -0.43 0.78
N GLU A 131 -0.85 -0.50 1.76
CA GLU A 131 -0.71 -1.65 2.63
C GLU A 131 -0.32 -1.20 4.03
N TYR A 132 -1.02 -1.71 5.02
CA TYR A 132 -0.66 -1.60 6.43
C TYR A 132 -1.36 -2.69 7.24
N ASN A 133 -0.97 -2.85 8.51
CA ASN A 133 -1.68 -3.70 9.44
C ASN A 133 -1.65 -3.08 10.86
N GLY A 134 -1.78 -3.89 11.91
CA GLY A 134 -1.74 -3.42 13.30
C GLY A 134 -0.36 -2.91 13.74
N GLY A 135 -0.22 -2.67 15.04
CA GLY A 135 1.04 -2.22 15.64
C GLY A 135 2.15 -3.26 15.61
N ALA A 136 3.22 -2.99 16.36
CA ALA A 136 4.45 -3.78 16.32
C ALA A 136 4.33 -5.22 16.86
N ALA A 137 3.29 -5.53 17.63
CA ALA A 137 3.13 -6.83 18.27
C ALA A 137 2.66 -7.87 17.24
N LYS A 138 3.60 -8.62 16.67
CA LYS A 138 3.31 -9.73 15.76
C LYS A 138 2.74 -10.93 16.51
N ASN A 139 2.01 -11.78 15.79
CA ASN A 139 1.43 -13.02 16.31
C ASN A 139 0.54 -12.82 17.53
N THR A 140 -0.11 -11.69 17.62
CA THR A 140 -1.12 -11.38 18.62
C THR A 140 -2.48 -11.19 17.99
N TYR A 141 -3.52 -11.42 18.79
CA TYR A 141 -4.91 -11.28 18.37
C TYR A 141 -5.63 -10.25 19.26
N ALA A 142 -4.87 -9.42 19.93
CA ALA A 142 -5.41 -8.35 20.76
C ALA A 142 -5.82 -7.17 19.89
N TYR A 143 -6.81 -6.43 20.36
CA TYR A 143 -7.15 -5.15 19.79
C TYR A 143 -5.92 -4.21 19.72
N ASP A 144 -5.77 -3.53 18.60
CA ASP A 144 -4.70 -2.58 18.38
C ASP A 144 -5.24 -1.29 17.76
N ASN A 145 -5.02 -0.17 18.44
CA ASN A 145 -5.54 1.12 18.00
C ASN A 145 -4.75 1.76 16.86
N SER A 146 -3.65 1.16 16.41
CA SER A 146 -2.83 1.69 15.31
C SER A 146 -3.66 1.81 14.02
N ARG A 147 -4.59 0.89 13.81
CA ARG A 147 -5.49 0.92 12.64
C ARG A 147 -6.41 2.14 12.67
N ALA A 148 -7.01 2.41 13.81
CA ALA A 148 -7.84 3.59 14.00
C ALA A 148 -7.04 4.88 13.82
N GLN A 149 -5.86 4.96 14.40
CA GLN A 149 -4.96 6.11 14.25
C GLN A 149 -4.55 6.32 12.79
N THR A 150 -4.24 5.26 12.05
CA THR A 150 -3.93 5.33 10.61
C THR A 150 -5.09 5.91 9.82
N ASN A 151 -6.32 5.43 10.09
CA ASN A 151 -7.51 5.94 9.41
C ASN A 151 -7.77 7.42 9.72
N ILE A 152 -7.58 7.84 10.98
CA ILE A 152 -7.73 9.24 11.39
C ILE A 152 -6.72 10.12 10.66
N ILE A 153 -5.46 9.70 10.55
CA ILE A 153 -4.41 10.43 9.82
C ILE A 153 -4.81 10.60 8.36
N MET A 154 -5.19 9.52 7.69
CA MET A 154 -5.55 9.57 6.28
C MET A 154 -6.81 10.37 6.00
N LYS A 155 -7.79 10.34 6.93
CA LYS A 155 -9.00 11.16 6.86
C LYS A 155 -8.71 12.66 6.95
N ASN A 156 -7.77 13.04 7.82
CA ASN A 156 -7.46 14.44 8.09
C ASN A 156 -6.39 15.00 7.14
N LEU A 157 -5.73 14.13 6.38
CA LEU A 157 -4.70 14.53 5.44
C LEU A 157 -5.30 15.26 4.24
N LYS A 158 -4.74 16.41 3.88
CA LYS A 158 -5.08 17.09 2.64
C LYS A 158 -4.80 16.18 1.44
N ASN A 159 -5.82 15.93 0.62
CA ASN A 159 -5.79 14.98 -0.49
C ASN A 159 -5.56 13.50 -0.07
N GLY A 160 -5.77 13.14 1.19
CA GLY A 160 -5.77 11.76 1.65
C GLY A 160 -6.95 10.97 1.09
N LEU A 161 -6.69 9.75 0.64
CA LEU A 161 -7.72 8.86 0.06
C LEU A 161 -8.15 7.77 1.03
N GLY A 162 -7.29 7.37 1.95
CA GLY A 162 -7.54 6.30 2.91
C GLY A 162 -6.40 5.32 3.03
N ALA A 163 -6.70 4.15 3.59
CA ALA A 163 -5.74 3.09 3.82
C ALA A 163 -6.36 1.70 3.60
N PHE A 164 -5.57 0.76 3.09
CA PHE A 164 -5.98 -0.63 2.89
C PHE A 164 -5.21 -1.54 3.86
N ILE A 165 -5.95 -2.35 4.62
CA ILE A 165 -5.35 -3.35 5.48
C ILE A 165 -4.87 -4.51 4.62
N TRP A 166 -3.59 -4.86 4.80
CA TRP A 166 -3.01 -6.03 4.17
C TRP A 166 -3.36 -7.29 4.99
N GLU A 167 -3.91 -8.30 4.32
CA GLU A 167 -4.24 -9.59 4.91
C GLU A 167 -4.93 -9.52 6.28
N PRO A 168 -6.09 -8.89 6.39
CA PRO A 168 -6.76 -8.65 7.68
C PRO A 168 -7.08 -9.94 8.45
N ALA A 169 -7.19 -11.07 7.76
CA ALA A 169 -7.44 -12.39 8.34
C ALA A 169 -6.16 -13.21 8.62
N SER A 170 -4.97 -12.61 8.49
CA SER A 170 -3.70 -13.28 8.77
C SER A 170 -3.54 -13.63 10.26
N TYR A 171 -2.52 -14.42 10.57
CA TYR A 171 -2.16 -14.81 11.94
C TYR A 171 -1.44 -13.72 12.75
N GLY A 172 -1.46 -12.47 12.30
CA GLY A 172 -0.71 -11.40 12.93
C GLY A 172 0.74 -11.32 12.50
N GLU A 173 1.09 -11.89 11.36
CA GLU A 173 2.44 -11.80 10.78
C GLU A 173 2.85 -10.36 10.49
N TRP A 174 1.92 -9.57 10.03
CA TRP A 174 2.10 -8.16 9.60
C TRP A 174 1.82 -7.14 10.72
N GLY A 175 1.54 -7.62 11.93
CA GLY A 175 1.13 -6.84 13.09
C GLY A 175 0.02 -7.56 13.85
N ALA A 176 -0.60 -6.92 14.84
CA ALA A 176 -1.71 -7.50 15.57
C ALA A 176 -2.89 -7.82 14.64
N ALA A 177 -3.37 -9.07 14.65
CA ALA A 177 -4.43 -9.52 13.76
C ALA A 177 -5.82 -8.97 14.17
N MET A 178 -6.69 -8.74 13.18
CA MET A 178 -8.10 -8.36 13.40
C MET A 178 -8.99 -9.53 13.82
N PHE A 179 -8.50 -10.76 13.70
CA PHE A 179 -9.23 -11.98 14.01
C PHE A 179 -8.46 -12.82 15.01
N THR A 180 -9.19 -13.54 15.84
CA THR A 180 -8.66 -14.49 16.82
C THR A 180 -9.02 -15.90 16.41
N TRP A 181 -8.05 -16.81 16.42
CA TRP A 181 -8.29 -18.22 16.24
C TRP A 181 -8.69 -18.88 17.56
N ASN A 182 -9.74 -19.70 17.51
CA ASN A 182 -10.12 -20.57 18.63
C ASN A 182 -10.47 -21.96 18.07
N GLY A 183 -9.54 -22.89 18.20
CA GLY A 183 -9.63 -24.21 17.57
C GLY A 183 -9.68 -24.08 16.04
N ASN A 184 -10.78 -24.50 15.42
CA ASN A 184 -10.99 -24.44 13.97
C ASN A 184 -11.84 -23.25 13.52
N SER A 185 -12.07 -22.28 14.41
CA SER A 185 -12.94 -21.14 14.15
C SER A 185 -12.16 -19.83 14.24
N LEU A 186 -12.53 -18.90 13.37
CA LEU A 186 -11.97 -17.55 13.32
C LEU A 186 -13.03 -16.56 13.81
N TYR A 187 -12.69 -15.77 14.81
CA TYR A 187 -13.58 -14.77 15.42
C TYR A 187 -13.02 -13.37 15.17
N ALA A 188 -13.89 -12.48 14.73
CA ALA A 188 -13.55 -11.08 14.55
C ALA A 188 -13.32 -10.38 15.90
N ASN A 189 -12.31 -9.55 16.01
CA ASN A 189 -12.15 -8.64 17.12
C ASN A 189 -13.13 -7.46 16.94
N GLU A 190 -14.28 -7.53 17.56
CA GLU A 190 -15.40 -6.58 17.38
C GLU A 190 -14.96 -5.12 17.50
N LYS A 191 -14.04 -4.82 18.42
CA LYS A 191 -13.56 -3.47 18.66
C LYS A 191 -12.80 -2.89 17.45
N ASP A 192 -12.00 -3.71 16.76
CA ASP A 192 -11.32 -3.30 15.53
C ASP A 192 -12.34 -2.91 14.44
N PHE A 193 -13.37 -3.72 14.26
CA PHE A 193 -14.39 -3.47 13.23
C PHE A 193 -15.27 -2.27 13.59
N LYS A 194 -15.62 -2.13 14.88
CA LYS A 194 -16.42 -0.98 15.35
C LYS A 194 -15.73 0.36 15.06
N GLU A 195 -14.42 0.44 15.19
CA GLU A 195 -13.67 1.67 14.88
C GLU A 195 -13.74 2.04 13.40
N TYR A 196 -13.77 1.06 12.50
CA TYR A 196 -14.02 1.34 11.08
C TYR A 196 -15.42 1.87 10.83
N ASP A 197 -16.44 1.29 11.47
CA ASP A 197 -17.83 1.75 11.37
C ASP A 197 -17.99 3.17 11.91
N ASP A 198 -17.42 3.47 13.06
CA ASP A 198 -17.45 4.81 13.67
C ASP A 198 -16.76 5.84 12.77
N ASN A 199 -15.65 5.49 12.12
CA ASN A 199 -14.99 6.36 11.16
C ASN A 199 -15.82 6.58 9.90
N LEU A 200 -16.48 5.56 9.38
CA LEU A 200 -17.38 5.67 8.23
C LEU A 200 -18.60 6.55 8.57
N ALA A 201 -19.19 6.35 9.74
CA ALA A 201 -20.30 7.17 10.22
C ALA A 201 -19.93 8.65 10.34
N SER A 202 -18.71 8.95 10.83
CA SER A 202 -18.22 10.32 10.95
C SER A 202 -18.00 11.02 9.60
N LEU A 203 -17.90 10.24 8.50
CA LEU A 203 -17.81 10.75 7.13
C LEU A 203 -19.20 10.89 6.47
N GLY A 204 -20.30 10.68 7.21
CA GLY A 204 -21.65 10.65 6.67
C GLY A 204 -21.92 9.44 5.78
N ARG A 205 -21.04 8.43 5.81
CA ARG A 205 -21.22 7.17 5.09
C ARG A 205 -21.80 6.14 6.05
N THR A 206 -23.01 5.72 5.80
CA THR A 206 -23.58 4.56 6.52
C THR A 206 -22.97 3.31 5.89
N GLY A 207 -22.24 2.51 6.69
CA GLY A 207 -21.62 1.26 6.26
C GLY A 207 -22.60 0.14 5.94
N LYS A 208 -23.82 0.46 5.52
CA LYS A 208 -24.75 -0.54 5.01
C LYS A 208 -24.31 -0.97 3.62
N TYR A 209 -23.79 -2.18 3.53
CA TYR A 209 -23.64 -2.86 2.27
C TYR A 209 -25.00 -2.93 1.55
N THR A 210 -25.14 -2.17 0.48
CA THR A 210 -26.35 -2.13 -0.35
C THR A 210 -26.23 -2.98 -1.62
N GLY A 211 -25.17 -3.77 -1.72
CA GLY A 211 -24.96 -4.72 -2.82
C GLY A 211 -25.86 -5.96 -2.73
N PRO A 212 -25.89 -6.82 -3.75
CA PRO A 212 -26.62 -8.08 -3.71
C PRO A 212 -26.16 -8.88 -2.49
N GLY A 213 -27.08 -9.37 -1.70
CA GLY A 213 -26.80 -10.08 -0.44
C GLY A 213 -25.76 -11.17 -0.66
N LEU A 214 -24.76 -11.23 0.20
CA LEU A 214 -23.82 -12.36 0.20
C LEU A 214 -24.60 -13.66 0.26
N PRO A 215 -24.30 -14.65 -0.59
CA PRO A 215 -24.97 -15.94 -0.51
C PRO A 215 -24.81 -16.47 0.92
N ARG A 216 -25.90 -16.76 1.59
CA ARG A 216 -25.84 -17.35 2.92
C ARG A 216 -25.01 -18.63 2.85
N PRO A 217 -24.06 -18.85 3.79
CA PRO A 217 -23.33 -20.10 3.83
C PRO A 217 -24.34 -21.26 3.82
N GLN A 218 -24.28 -22.11 2.81
CA GLN A 218 -25.09 -23.31 2.81
C GLN A 218 -24.66 -24.14 4.01
N LYS A 219 -25.62 -24.47 4.88
CA LYS A 219 -25.39 -25.42 5.97
C LYS A 219 -24.88 -26.71 5.34
N GLN A 220 -23.62 -27.03 5.56
CA GLN A 220 -23.11 -28.35 5.18
C GLN A 220 -23.94 -29.43 5.88
N PRO A 221 -24.35 -30.48 5.16
CA PRO A 221 -25.04 -31.60 5.79
C PRO A 221 -24.11 -32.22 6.84
N ARG A 222 -24.61 -32.36 8.06
CA ARG A 222 -23.88 -33.09 9.10
C ARG A 222 -23.75 -34.53 8.64
N HIS A 223 -22.54 -34.94 8.32
CA HIS A 223 -22.26 -36.37 8.19
C HIS A 223 -22.53 -37.03 9.54
N LYS A 224 -23.48 -37.98 9.54
CA LYS A 224 -23.73 -38.88 10.68
C LYS A 224 -22.62 -39.92 10.78
#